data_bc52116f8490f96f57d920ba41711989
#
_entry.id   bc52116f8490f96f57d920ba41711989
#
_cell.length_a   1.000
_cell.length_b   1.000
_cell.length_c   1.000
_cell.angle_alpha   90.00
_cell.angle_beta   90.00
_cell.angle_gamma   90.00
#
_symmetry.space_group_name_H-M   'P 1'
#
loop_
_entity.id
_entity.type
_entity.pdbx_description
1 polymer ?
#
loop_
_entity_poly.entity_id
_entity_poly.type
_entity_poly.pdbx_seq_one_letter_code
_entity_poly.pdbx_strand_id
1 'polypeptide(L)'
;VRSRGLGDVYKRQMYDRKMFEVTKYLTITNHAYPEFILAMNEKSFQRLTPEQQKIVTDAANEVRDELRKNAKAEDMAALEKLKEKGMQVYVVPEAELPAWQSATKPVWDIFVKHTGDLGKELIEICSKQ
;
A
#
# COMPACT_ATOMS: atom_id res chain seq x y z
N VAL A 1 21.76 12.75 12.26
CA VAL A 1 20.82 13.02 11.15
C VAL A 1 19.53 12.29 11.48
N ARG A 2 18.48 13.03 11.88
CA ARG A 2 17.16 12.45 12.03
C ARG A 2 16.68 12.05 10.62
N SER A 3 16.76 10.77 10.31
CA SER A 3 16.02 10.19 9.18
C SER A 3 14.55 10.50 9.45
N ARG A 4 14.01 11.46 8.73
CA ARG A 4 12.56 11.55 8.56
C ARG A 4 12.23 10.40 7.63
N GLY A 5 11.91 9.24 8.23
CA GLY A 5 11.54 8.07 7.50
C GLY A 5 10.49 8.45 6.47
N LEU A 6 10.80 8.23 5.23
CA LEU A 6 9.80 8.18 4.19
C LEU A 6 8.98 6.95 4.55
N GLY A 7 7.78 7.19 5.07
CA GLY A 7 6.85 6.14 5.40
C GLY A 7 6.59 5.25 4.18
N ASP A 8 5.78 4.28 4.38
CA ASP A 8 5.39 3.27 3.42
C ASP A 8 5.24 3.82 1.98
N VAL A 9 6.17 3.43 1.11
CA VAL A 9 6.20 3.88 -0.28
C VAL A 9 6.30 2.64 -1.16
N TYR A 10 5.41 2.53 -2.13
CA TYR A 10 5.45 1.46 -3.12
C TYR A 10 6.74 1.48 -3.93
N LYS A 11 7.23 0.31 -4.33
CA LYS A 11 8.43 0.17 -5.16
C LYS A 11 8.33 1.02 -6.43
N ARG A 12 7.16 1.02 -7.09
CA ARG A 12 6.88 1.87 -8.24
C ARG A 12 6.98 3.37 -7.88
N GLN A 13 6.38 3.80 -6.77
CA GLN A 13 6.46 5.20 -6.34
C GLN A 13 7.89 5.63 -5.98
N MET A 14 8.69 4.73 -5.43
CA MET A 14 10.11 4.98 -5.17
C MET A 14 10.85 5.31 -6.47
N TYR A 15 10.54 4.57 -7.54
CA TYR A 15 11.12 4.80 -8.85
C TYR A 15 10.58 6.08 -9.49
N ASP A 16 9.25 6.26 -9.57
CA ASP A 16 8.60 7.38 -10.24
C ASP A 16 8.94 8.73 -9.58
N ARG A 17 9.11 8.73 -8.26
CA ARG A 17 9.52 9.91 -7.49
C ARG A 17 11.05 10.08 -7.38
N LYS A 18 11.81 9.28 -8.11
CA LYS A 18 13.27 9.32 -8.15
C LYS A 18 13.94 9.26 -6.76
N MET A 19 13.35 8.52 -5.83
CA MET A 19 13.85 8.43 -4.47
C MET A 19 15.26 7.84 -4.41
N PHE A 20 15.66 7.06 -5.41
CA PHE A 20 17.01 6.53 -5.57
C PHE A 20 18.10 7.62 -5.69
N GLU A 21 17.74 8.86 -6.02
CA GLU A 21 18.71 9.98 -6.07
C GLU A 21 19.13 10.45 -4.67
N VAL A 22 18.26 10.25 -3.66
CA VAL A 22 18.44 10.75 -2.29
C VAL A 22 18.56 9.65 -1.23
N THR A 23 18.22 8.40 -1.58
CA THR A 23 18.31 7.23 -0.69
C THR A 23 19.07 6.09 -1.36
N LYS A 24 19.89 5.39 -0.58
CA LYS A 24 20.70 4.27 -1.07
C LYS A 24 20.14 2.91 -0.69
N TYR A 25 19.27 2.85 0.32
CA TYR A 25 18.78 1.62 0.91
C TYR A 25 17.28 1.53 0.80
N LEU A 26 16.78 0.35 0.47
CA LEU A 26 15.37 0.00 0.43
C LEU A 26 15.15 -1.28 1.22
N THR A 27 14.35 -1.20 2.29
CA THR A 27 13.93 -2.38 3.06
C THR A 27 12.50 -2.75 2.68
N ILE A 28 12.30 -3.97 2.23
CA ILE A 28 10.99 -4.51 1.86
C ILE A 28 10.47 -5.36 3.01
N THR A 29 9.46 -4.87 3.68
CA THR A 29 8.82 -5.52 4.84
C THR A 29 7.52 -6.22 4.49
N ASN A 30 6.89 -5.86 3.36
CA ASN A 30 5.57 -6.36 2.93
C ASN A 30 4.51 -6.30 4.05
N HIS A 31 4.54 -5.26 4.88
CA HIS A 31 3.72 -5.13 6.07
C HIS A 31 2.32 -4.55 5.83
N ALA A 32 2.04 -4.06 4.64
CA ALA A 32 0.75 -3.48 4.28
C ALA A 32 0.38 -3.79 2.83
N TYR A 33 -0.92 -3.94 2.62
CA TYR A 33 -1.54 -4.00 1.30
C TYR A 33 -2.41 -2.76 1.14
N PRO A 34 -1.90 -1.71 0.53
CA PRO A 34 -2.68 -0.52 0.34
C PRO A 34 -3.73 -0.73 -0.74
N GLU A 35 -4.94 -0.37 -0.41
CA GLU A 35 -6.07 -0.42 -1.30
C GLU A 35 -6.42 0.98 -1.81
N PHE A 36 -6.64 1.09 -3.10
CA PHE A 36 -7.15 2.30 -3.72
C PHE A 36 -8.63 2.13 -4.01
N ILE A 37 -9.42 3.08 -3.54
CA ILE A 37 -10.85 3.09 -3.74
C ILE A 37 -11.18 4.15 -4.79
N LEU A 38 -11.82 3.72 -5.89
CA LEU A 38 -12.44 4.64 -6.81
C LEU A 38 -13.87 4.90 -6.33
N ALA A 39 -14.15 6.14 -5.96
CA ALA A 39 -15.45 6.53 -5.43
C ALA A 39 -16.04 7.71 -6.22
N MET A 40 -17.35 7.71 -6.37
CA MET A 40 -18.12 8.81 -6.94
C MET A 40 -19.21 9.24 -5.96
N ASN A 41 -19.49 10.53 -5.90
CA ASN A 41 -20.58 11.02 -5.06
C ASN A 41 -21.93 10.49 -5.58
N GLU A 42 -22.72 9.90 -4.68
CA GLU A 42 -24.01 9.27 -5.02
C GLU A 42 -24.96 10.21 -5.77
N LYS A 43 -25.14 11.45 -5.30
CA LYS A 43 -26.00 12.43 -5.97
C LYS A 43 -25.51 12.77 -7.38
N SER A 44 -24.21 12.74 -7.62
CA SER A 44 -23.64 12.96 -8.94
C SER A 44 -23.86 11.77 -9.85
N PHE A 45 -23.73 10.54 -9.31
CA PHE A 45 -24.01 9.31 -10.03
C PHE A 45 -25.48 9.21 -10.44
N GLN A 46 -26.39 9.53 -9.55
CA GLN A 46 -27.85 9.48 -9.81
C GLN A 46 -28.33 10.54 -10.83
N ARG A 47 -27.54 11.57 -11.13
CA ARG A 47 -27.85 12.53 -12.20
C ARG A 47 -27.49 12.02 -13.61
N LEU A 48 -26.74 10.94 -13.68
CA LEU A 48 -26.40 10.28 -14.95
C LEU A 48 -27.61 9.47 -15.44
N THR A 49 -27.77 9.36 -16.74
CA THR A 49 -28.73 8.42 -17.32
C THR A 49 -28.32 6.97 -17.02
N PRO A 50 -29.23 6.00 -17.03
CA PRO A 50 -28.90 4.59 -16.82
C PRO A 50 -27.76 4.09 -17.72
N GLU A 51 -27.76 4.55 -18.97
CA GLU A 51 -26.70 4.23 -19.93
C GLU A 51 -25.35 4.81 -19.51
N GLN A 52 -25.30 6.08 -19.07
CA GLN A 52 -24.09 6.69 -18.58
C GLN A 52 -23.60 6.05 -17.27
N GLN A 53 -24.51 5.68 -16.35
CA GLN A 53 -24.16 4.95 -15.13
C GLN A 53 -23.49 3.62 -15.47
N LYS A 54 -24.03 2.90 -16.46
CA LYS A 54 -23.45 1.65 -16.95
C LYS A 54 -22.04 1.86 -17.50
N ILE A 55 -21.84 2.86 -18.36
CA ILE A 55 -20.54 3.19 -18.95
C ILE A 55 -19.49 3.49 -17.87
N VAL A 56 -19.83 4.33 -16.89
CA VAL A 56 -18.92 4.68 -15.78
C VAL A 56 -18.57 3.45 -14.94
N THR A 57 -19.55 2.61 -14.65
CA THR A 57 -19.36 1.38 -13.86
C THR A 57 -18.50 0.37 -14.60
N ASP A 58 -18.76 0.15 -15.88
CA ASP A 58 -18.01 -0.78 -16.72
C ASP A 58 -16.55 -0.34 -16.86
N ALA A 59 -16.31 0.95 -17.13
CA ALA A 59 -14.95 1.51 -17.22
C ALA A 59 -14.20 1.39 -15.90
N ALA A 60 -14.86 1.65 -14.76
CA ALA A 60 -14.25 1.49 -13.43
C ALA A 60 -13.85 0.03 -13.15
N ASN A 61 -14.71 -0.92 -13.52
CA ASN A 61 -14.43 -2.34 -13.38
C ASN A 61 -13.28 -2.80 -14.28
N GLU A 62 -13.27 -2.36 -15.55
CA GLU A 62 -12.20 -2.69 -16.50
C GLU A 62 -10.84 -2.21 -16.00
N VAL A 63 -10.74 -0.95 -15.59
CA VAL A 63 -9.49 -0.38 -15.01
C VAL A 63 -9.06 -1.12 -13.75
N ARG A 64 -10.01 -1.45 -12.85
CA ARG A 64 -9.71 -2.25 -11.65
C ARG A 64 -9.08 -3.59 -12.01
N ASP A 65 -9.68 -4.30 -12.96
CA ASP A 65 -9.24 -5.65 -13.34
C ASP A 65 -7.89 -5.61 -14.06
N GLU A 66 -7.66 -4.62 -14.90
CA GLU A 66 -6.36 -4.37 -15.53
C GLU A 66 -5.27 -4.06 -14.50
N LEU A 67 -5.54 -3.14 -13.57
CA LEU A 67 -4.59 -2.80 -12.50
C LEU A 67 -4.24 -4.03 -11.64
N ARG A 68 -5.24 -4.82 -11.23
CA ARG A 68 -5.01 -6.04 -10.45
C ARG A 68 -4.17 -7.06 -11.20
N LYS A 69 -4.40 -7.21 -12.48
CA LYS A 69 -3.64 -8.13 -13.34
C LYS A 69 -2.18 -7.72 -13.47
N ASN A 70 -1.90 -6.42 -13.57
CA ASN A 70 -0.58 -5.91 -13.89
C ASN A 70 0.25 -5.50 -12.66
N ALA A 71 -0.40 -5.20 -11.52
CA ALA A 71 0.22 -4.62 -10.33
C ALA A 71 1.48 -5.36 -9.87
N LYS A 72 1.44 -6.69 -9.79
CA LYS A 72 2.59 -7.50 -9.34
C LYS A 72 3.78 -7.40 -10.30
N ALA A 73 3.51 -7.46 -11.60
CA ALA A 73 4.57 -7.40 -12.61
C ALA A 73 5.21 -6.01 -12.65
N GLU A 74 4.41 -4.95 -12.56
CA GLU A 74 4.89 -3.56 -12.51
C GLU A 74 5.72 -3.28 -11.26
N ASP A 75 5.30 -3.81 -10.11
CA ASP A 75 6.01 -3.65 -8.84
C ASP A 75 7.38 -4.37 -8.86
N MET A 76 7.43 -5.56 -9.46
CA MET A 76 8.70 -6.28 -9.67
C MET A 76 9.62 -5.55 -10.65
N ALA A 77 9.08 -5.07 -11.76
CA ALA A 77 9.86 -4.29 -12.73
C ALA A 77 10.42 -2.99 -12.12
N ALA A 78 9.64 -2.32 -11.28
CA ALA A 78 10.11 -1.14 -10.56
C ALA A 78 11.26 -1.47 -9.59
N LEU A 79 11.19 -2.61 -8.91
CA LEU A 79 12.27 -3.08 -8.03
C LEU A 79 13.57 -3.30 -8.78
N GLU A 80 13.53 -3.96 -9.94
CA GLU A 80 14.74 -4.17 -10.75
C GLU A 80 15.33 -2.84 -11.22
N LYS A 81 14.50 -1.91 -11.68
CA LYS A 81 14.96 -0.56 -12.05
C LYS A 81 15.62 0.19 -10.88
N LEU A 82 15.12 0.03 -9.65
CA LEU A 82 15.73 0.62 -8.45
C LEU A 82 17.11 0.02 -8.15
N LYS A 83 17.27 -1.30 -8.31
CA LYS A 83 18.57 -1.97 -8.21
C LYS A 83 19.56 -1.49 -9.28
N GLU A 84 19.12 -1.35 -10.53
CA GLU A 84 19.93 -0.79 -11.62
C GLU A 84 20.40 0.65 -11.35
N LYS A 85 19.60 1.43 -10.59
CA LYS A 85 19.97 2.77 -10.11
C LYS A 85 20.90 2.75 -8.88
N GLY A 86 21.37 1.57 -8.47
CA GLY A 86 22.34 1.41 -7.40
C GLY A 86 21.75 1.32 -6.00
N MET A 87 20.42 1.16 -5.85
CA MET A 87 19.81 0.94 -4.55
C MET A 87 20.16 -0.45 -4.00
N GLN A 88 20.56 -0.48 -2.73
CA GLN A 88 20.76 -1.72 -1.99
C GLN A 88 19.41 -2.14 -1.40
N VAL A 89 18.90 -3.26 -1.88
CA VAL A 89 17.59 -3.77 -1.49
C VAL A 89 17.76 -4.90 -0.47
N TYR A 90 17.11 -4.75 0.67
CA TYR A 90 16.99 -5.78 1.69
C TYR A 90 15.54 -6.24 1.78
N VAL A 91 15.30 -7.50 1.52
CA VAL A 91 14.00 -8.13 1.73
C VAL A 91 14.03 -8.79 3.10
N VAL A 92 13.15 -8.36 3.99
CA VAL A 92 13.08 -8.92 5.35
C VAL A 92 12.72 -10.40 5.26
N PRO A 93 13.59 -11.31 5.76
CA PRO A 93 13.31 -12.74 5.80
C PRO A 93 12.10 -13.05 6.69
N GLU A 94 11.37 -14.08 6.38
CA GLU A 94 10.20 -14.51 7.18
C GLU A 94 10.58 -14.76 8.65
N ALA A 95 11.76 -15.29 8.90
CA ALA A 95 12.27 -15.54 10.25
C ALA A 95 12.47 -14.24 11.10
N GLU A 96 12.62 -13.08 10.46
CA GLU A 96 12.77 -11.79 11.16
C GLU A 96 11.42 -11.09 11.40
N LEU A 97 10.36 -11.48 10.70
CA LEU A 97 9.06 -10.81 10.82
C LEU A 97 8.51 -10.74 12.24
N PRO A 98 8.65 -11.78 13.10
CA PRO A 98 8.19 -11.70 14.50
C PRO A 98 8.86 -10.59 15.31
N ALA A 99 10.16 -10.32 15.05
CA ALA A 99 10.89 -9.24 15.71
C ALA A 99 10.36 -7.86 15.26
N TRP A 100 10.12 -7.69 13.96
CA TRP A 100 9.52 -6.48 13.40
C TRP A 100 8.11 -6.23 13.95
N GLN A 101 7.27 -7.27 13.99
CA GLN A 101 5.92 -7.21 14.53
C GLN A 101 5.93 -6.84 16.03
N SER A 102 6.84 -7.46 16.81
CA SER A 102 6.98 -7.16 18.23
C SER A 102 7.37 -5.71 18.48
N ALA A 103 8.28 -5.15 17.67
CA ALA A 103 8.71 -3.77 17.78
C ALA A 103 7.59 -2.76 17.48
N THR A 104 6.59 -3.14 16.68
CA THR A 104 5.47 -2.26 16.31
C THR A 104 4.23 -2.41 17.20
N LYS A 105 4.15 -3.43 18.05
CA LYS A 105 3.02 -3.65 18.97
C LYS A 105 2.59 -2.43 19.80
N PRO A 106 3.50 -1.58 20.33
CA PRO A 106 3.09 -0.39 21.07
C PRO A 106 2.23 0.59 20.25
N VAL A 107 2.29 0.54 18.93
CA VAL A 107 1.43 1.35 18.05
C VAL A 107 -0.04 0.90 18.15
N TRP A 108 -0.30 -0.37 18.42
CA TRP A 108 -1.65 -0.90 18.61
C TRP A 108 -2.36 -0.28 19.79
N ASP A 109 -1.65 -0.04 20.90
CA ASP A 109 -2.21 0.61 22.09
C ASP A 109 -2.62 2.06 21.76
N ILE A 110 -1.81 2.75 20.98
CA ILE A 110 -2.12 4.10 20.49
C ILE A 110 -3.37 4.07 19.60
N PHE A 111 -3.46 3.11 18.68
CA PHE A 111 -4.61 2.94 17.81
C PHE A 111 -5.89 2.67 18.59
N VAL A 112 -5.85 1.71 19.53
CA VAL A 112 -6.99 1.38 20.40
C VAL A 112 -7.42 2.57 21.26
N LYS A 113 -6.47 3.36 21.76
CA LYS A 113 -6.78 4.57 22.53
C LYS A 113 -7.60 5.58 21.72
N HIS A 114 -7.41 5.65 20.41
CA HIS A 114 -8.13 6.59 19.53
C HIS A 114 -9.43 6.02 18.96
N THR A 115 -9.54 4.70 18.82
CA THR A 115 -10.64 4.03 18.11
C THR A 115 -11.56 3.22 19.05
N GLY A 116 -11.15 2.99 20.32
CA GLY A 116 -11.93 2.26 21.29
C GLY A 116 -12.12 0.78 20.94
N ASP A 117 -13.31 0.26 21.20
CA ASP A 117 -13.62 -1.17 21.04
C ASP A 117 -13.58 -1.63 19.58
N LEU A 118 -13.94 -0.77 18.63
CA LEU A 118 -13.79 -1.06 17.21
C LEU A 118 -12.33 -1.33 16.83
N GLY A 119 -11.39 -0.58 17.40
CA GLY A 119 -9.96 -0.79 17.16
C GLY A 119 -9.45 -2.11 17.71
N LYS A 120 -9.94 -2.54 18.86
CA LYS A 120 -9.62 -3.87 19.43
C LYS A 120 -10.10 -4.98 18.51
N GLU A 121 -11.35 -4.91 18.07
CA GLU A 121 -11.95 -5.90 17.18
C GLU A 121 -11.17 -6.00 15.86
N LEU A 122 -10.79 -4.86 15.26
CA LEU A 122 -10.00 -4.84 14.03
C LEU A 122 -8.62 -5.48 14.23
N ILE A 123 -7.93 -5.19 15.35
CA ILE A 123 -6.64 -5.81 15.66
C ILE A 123 -6.80 -7.32 15.81
N GLU A 124 -7.84 -7.80 16.51
CA GLU A 124 -8.08 -9.23 16.69
C GLU A 124 -8.33 -9.94 15.35
N ILE A 125 -9.08 -9.34 14.44
CA ILE A 125 -9.34 -9.88 13.10
C ILE A 125 -8.04 -9.97 12.31
N CYS A 126 -7.25 -8.89 12.27
CA CYS A 126 -6.01 -8.83 11.52
C CYS A 126 -4.89 -9.70 12.10
N SER A 127 -4.93 -10.00 13.40
CA SER A 127 -3.90 -10.82 14.06
C SER A 127 -4.11 -12.34 13.89
N LYS A 128 -5.25 -12.76 13.35
CA LYS A 128 -5.59 -14.18 13.12
C LYS A 128 -5.21 -14.67 11.73
N GLN A 129 -4.65 -13.80 10.92
CA GLN A 129 -4.14 -14.12 9.58
C GLN A 129 -2.61 -14.32 9.67
#